data_715aeba634c4796c11a879d6a2c79103
#
_entry.id   715aeba634c4796c11a879d6a2c79103
#
_cell.length_a   1.000
_cell.length_b   1.000
_cell.length_c   1.000
_cell.angle_alpha   90.00
_cell.angle_beta   90.00
_cell.angle_gamma   90.00
#
_symmetry.space_group_name_H-M   'P 1'
#
loop_
_entity.id
_entity.type
_entity.pdbx_description
1 polymer ?
#
loop_
_entity_poly.entity_id
_entity_poly.type
_entity_poly.pdbx_seq_one_letter_code
_entity_poly.pdbx_strand_id
1 'polypeptide(L)' 'MKIQVLGSGCTTCKKLFELTKQATKELSISDEVEYVTDVQQILNMGLMSSPVLAINGKPALVGFVPDIEKIKAAIKKQIS' A
#
# COMPACT_ATOMS: atom_id res chain seq x y z
N MET A 1 -9.32 7.58 -6.41
CA MET A 1 -8.12 6.72 -6.42
C MET A 1 -8.27 5.63 -5.39
N LYS A 2 -8.01 4.41 -5.76
CA LYS A 2 -8.17 3.27 -4.87
C LYS A 2 -6.81 2.86 -4.30
N ILE A 3 -6.63 3.01 -3.00
CA ILE A 3 -5.38 2.68 -2.32
C ILE A 3 -5.61 1.45 -1.46
N GLN A 4 -4.80 0.43 -1.65
CA GLN A 4 -4.93 -0.83 -0.93
C GLN A 4 -3.59 -1.31 -0.41
N VAL A 5 -3.61 -1.83 0.81
CA VAL A 5 -2.44 -2.52 1.38
C VAL A 5 -2.81 -3.99 1.43
N LEU A 6 -2.08 -4.80 0.67
CA LEU A 6 -2.32 -6.24 0.61
C LEU A 6 -1.29 -6.96 1.48
N GLY A 7 -1.78 -7.82 2.35
CA GLY A 7 -0.90 -8.56 3.24
C GLY A 7 -1.63 -9.67 3.97
N SER A 8 -0.88 -10.51 4.65
CA SER A 8 -1.42 -11.67 5.36
C SER A 8 -1.84 -11.37 6.79
N GLY A 9 -1.84 -10.10 7.20
CA GLY A 9 -2.22 -9.72 8.56
C GLY A 9 -1.08 -9.74 9.55
N CYS A 10 0.16 -9.85 9.09
CA CYS A 10 1.33 -9.83 9.97
C CYS A 10 1.58 -8.41 10.51
N THR A 11 2.48 -8.33 11.49
CA THR A 11 2.79 -7.05 12.14
C THR A 11 3.31 -6.01 11.15
N THR A 12 4.17 -6.43 10.23
CA THR A 12 4.73 -5.51 9.22
C THR A 12 3.66 -5.04 8.25
N CYS A 13 2.71 -5.90 7.92
CA CYS A 13 1.60 -5.54 7.04
C CYS A 13 0.74 -4.46 7.68
N LYS A 14 0.44 -4.62 8.98
CA LYS A 14 -0.33 -3.62 9.73
C LYS A 14 0.42 -2.31 9.83
N LYS A 15 1.72 -2.36 10.03
CA LYS A 15 2.55 -1.15 10.10
C LYS A 15 2.54 -0.40 8.78
N LEU A 16 2.65 -1.11 7.67
CA LEU A 16 2.58 -0.48 6.37
C LEU A 16 1.21 0.17 6.14
N PHE A 17 0.16 -0.49 6.59
CA PHE A 17 -1.19 0.07 6.51
C PHE A 17 -1.30 1.39 7.26
N GLU A 18 -0.80 1.43 8.49
CA GLU A 18 -0.81 2.65 9.31
C GLU A 18 0.01 3.77 8.66
N LEU A 19 1.20 3.44 8.17
CA LEU A 19 2.06 4.42 7.50
C LEU A 19 1.40 4.94 6.22
N THR A 20 0.73 4.07 5.48
CA THR A 20 0.04 4.46 4.26
C THR A 20 -1.13 5.40 4.58
N LYS A 21 -1.88 5.12 5.64
CA LYS A 21 -2.95 6.00 6.08
C LYS A 21 -2.41 7.38 6.44
N GLN A 22 -1.30 7.42 7.15
CA GLN A 22 -0.67 8.68 7.52
C GLN A 22 -0.16 9.42 6.29
N ALA A 23 0.43 8.71 5.34
CA ALA A 23 0.93 9.31 4.11
C ALA A 23 -0.20 9.96 3.30
N THR A 24 -1.33 9.28 3.15
CA THR A 24 -2.47 9.84 2.43
C THR A 24 -3.03 11.07 3.14
N LYS A 25 -3.04 11.05 4.45
CA LYS A 25 -3.50 12.19 5.24
C LYS A 25 -2.60 13.40 5.04
N GLU A 26 -1.28 13.18 5.02
CA GLU A 26 -0.32 14.27 4.81
C GLU A 26 -0.36 14.82 3.40
N LEU A 27 -0.73 13.99 2.44
CA LEU A 27 -0.88 14.40 1.05
C LEU A 27 -2.25 15.01 0.76
N SER A 28 -3.09 15.14 1.77
CA SER A 28 -4.46 15.64 1.66
C SER A 28 -5.31 14.83 0.69
N ILE A 29 -5.07 13.53 0.66
CA ILE A 29 -5.85 12.62 -0.16
C ILE A 29 -7.07 12.18 0.66
N SER A 30 -8.26 12.36 0.10
CA SER A 30 -9.51 12.03 0.79
C SER A 30 -9.91 10.57 0.63
N ASP A 31 -9.26 9.84 -0.25
CA ASP A 31 -9.57 8.43 -0.47
C ASP A 31 -9.14 7.56 0.70
N GLU A 32 -9.95 6.59 1.06
CA GLU A 32 -9.64 5.69 2.15
C GLU A 32 -8.66 4.61 1.70
N VAL A 33 -7.80 4.20 2.63
CA VAL A 33 -6.88 3.10 2.41
C VAL A 33 -7.54 1.82 2.90
N GLU A 34 -7.64 0.84 2.02
CA GLU A 34 -8.21 -0.46 2.36
C GLU A 34 -7.11 -1.45 2.73
N TYR A 35 -7.38 -2.26 3.75
CA TYR A 35 -6.50 -3.37 4.10
C TYR A 35 -7.09 -4.64 3.50
N VAL A 36 -6.35 -5.26 2.59
CA VAL A 36 -6.79 -6.46 1.90
C VAL A 36 -5.93 -7.63 2.35
N THR A 37 -6.56 -8.64 2.93
CA THR A 37 -5.85 -9.83 3.42
C THR A 37 -5.86 -10.97 2.38
N ASP A 38 -6.38 -10.73 1.20
CA ASP A 38 -6.47 -11.74 0.16
C ASP A 38 -5.13 -11.91 -0.56
N VAL A 39 -4.40 -12.95 -0.15
CA VAL A 39 -3.10 -13.26 -0.72
C VAL A 39 -3.21 -13.62 -2.21
N GLN A 40 -4.38 -14.08 -2.64
CA GLN A 40 -4.62 -14.42 -4.03
C GLN A 40 -4.45 -13.20 -4.94
N GLN A 41 -4.84 -12.01 -4.46
CA GLN A 41 -4.65 -10.80 -5.24
C GLN A 41 -3.18 -10.48 -5.46
N ILE A 42 -2.34 -10.76 -4.46
CA ILE A 42 -0.90 -10.57 -4.59
C ILE A 42 -0.35 -11.49 -5.68
N LEU A 43 -0.78 -12.73 -5.68
CA LEU A 43 -0.36 -13.70 -6.69
C LEU A 43 -0.86 -13.31 -8.08
N ASN A 44 -2.07 -12.78 -8.17
CA ASN A 44 -2.64 -12.33 -9.44
C ASN A 44 -1.86 -11.16 -10.04
N MET A 45 -1.16 -10.38 -9.21
CA MET A 45 -0.30 -9.32 -9.68
C MET A 45 1.08 -9.82 -10.11
N GLY A 46 1.32 -11.13 -9.98
CA GLY A 46 2.62 -11.73 -10.30
C GLY A 46 3.66 -11.50 -9.22
N LEU A 47 3.22 -11.19 -8.00
CA LEU A 47 4.12 -10.91 -6.89
C LEU A 47 4.10 -12.04 -5.88
N MET A 48 5.24 -12.24 -5.22
CA MET A 48 5.38 -13.29 -4.21
C MET A 48 5.73 -12.72 -2.84
N SER A 49 5.80 -11.40 -2.73
CA SER A 49 6.16 -10.73 -1.48
C SER A 49 4.97 -10.00 -0.88
N SER A 50 4.91 -9.95 0.43
CA SER A 50 3.93 -9.14 1.14
C SER A 50 4.66 -8.40 2.26
N PRO A 51 4.18 -7.23 2.68
CA PRO A 51 2.99 -6.52 2.20
C PRO A 51 3.21 -5.82 0.85
N VAL A 52 2.12 -5.50 0.18
CA VAL A 52 2.16 -4.77 -1.09
C VAL A 52 1.25 -3.55 -1.00
N LEU A 53 1.76 -2.40 -1.37
CA LEU A 53 0.94 -1.20 -1.51
C LEU A 53 0.49 -1.10 -2.96
N ALA A 54 -0.81 -1.21 -3.17
CA ALA A 54 -1.39 -1.16 -4.51
C ALA A 54 -2.22 0.11 -4.66
N ILE A 55 -2.10 0.76 -5.81
CA ILE A 55 -2.87 1.95 -6.13
C ILE A 55 -3.56 1.71 -7.46
N ASN A 56 -4.89 1.81 -7.46
CA ASN A 56 -5.73 1.54 -8.63
C ASN A 56 -5.48 0.15 -9.22
N GLY A 57 -5.20 -0.83 -8.35
CA GLY A 57 -4.96 -2.20 -8.77
C GLY A 57 -3.55 -2.49 -9.26
N LYS A 58 -2.65 -1.50 -9.18
CA LYS A 58 -1.26 -1.67 -9.61
C LYS A 58 -0.32 -1.60 -8.42
N PRO A 59 0.68 -2.49 -8.34
CA PRO A 59 1.61 -2.45 -7.21
C PRO A 59 2.49 -1.19 -7.28
N ALA A 60 2.42 -0.38 -6.23
CA ALA A 60 3.23 0.83 -6.11
C ALA A 60 4.48 0.58 -5.28
N LEU A 61 4.34 -0.22 -4.20
CA LEU A 61 5.47 -0.64 -3.37
C LEU A 61 5.31 -2.11 -3.07
N VAL A 62 6.41 -2.84 -3.16
CA VAL A 62 6.45 -4.28 -2.87
C VAL A 62 7.38 -4.48 -1.67
N GLY A 63 6.87 -5.19 -0.66
CA GLY A 63 7.61 -5.42 0.57
C GLY A 63 7.41 -4.31 1.59
N PHE A 64 7.95 -4.52 2.80
CA PHE A 64 7.80 -3.56 3.90
C PHE A 64 8.80 -2.42 3.75
N VAL A 65 8.29 -1.21 3.65
CA VAL A 65 9.11 0.00 3.60
C VAL A 65 8.69 0.89 4.76
N PRO A 66 9.49 0.95 5.85
CA PRO A 66 9.13 1.73 7.03
C PRO A 66 9.50 3.21 6.92
N ASP A 67 9.35 3.77 5.74
CA ASP A 67 9.71 5.16 5.45
C ASP A 67 8.53 5.86 4.81
N ILE A 68 7.90 6.74 5.59
CA ILE A 68 6.71 7.45 5.12
C ILE A 68 7.00 8.32 3.90
N GLU A 69 8.23 8.83 3.78
CA GLU A 69 8.60 9.64 2.62
C GLU A 69 8.58 8.81 1.34
N LYS A 70 9.07 7.58 1.42
CA LYS A 70 9.05 6.67 0.27
C LYS A 70 7.62 6.27 -0.09
N ILE A 71 6.78 6.06 0.92
CA ILE A 71 5.38 5.73 0.71
C ILE A 71 4.67 6.91 0.03
N LYS A 72 4.91 8.11 0.51
CA LYS A 72 4.33 9.33 -0.09
C LYS A 72 4.80 9.49 -1.54
N ALA A 73 6.08 9.26 -1.79
CA ALA A 73 6.63 9.36 -3.14
C ALA A 73 5.99 8.34 -4.08
N ALA A 74 5.79 7.12 -3.61
CA ALA A 74 5.14 6.08 -4.40
C ALA A 74 3.70 6.45 -4.75
N ILE A 75 2.97 7.01 -3.79
CA ILE A 75 1.60 7.45 -4.00
C ILE A 75 1.57 8.61 -5.01
N LYS A 76 2.43 9.60 -4.83
CA LYS A 76 2.50 10.75 -5.75
C LYS A 76 2.84 10.31 -7.17
N LYS A 77 3.72 9.34 -7.32
CA LYS A 77 4.10 8.84 -8.63
C LYS A 77 2.92 8.24 -9.38
N GLN A 78 1.99 7.63 -8.65
CA GLN A 78 0.81 7.03 -9.26
C GLN A 78 -0.28 8.05 -9.59
N ILE A 79 -0.29 9.21 -8.91
CA ILE A 79 -1.28 10.24 -9.15
C ILE A 79 -0.84 11.24 -10.24
N SER A 80 0.44 11.39 -10.42
CA SER A 80 0.95 12.38 -11.39
C SER A 80 1.08 11.85 -12.80
#